data_8d093feb7779595162a029a2ed30bd5d
#
_entry.id   8d093feb7779595162a029a2ed30bd5d
#
_cell.length_a   1.000
_cell.length_b   1.000
_cell.length_c   1.000
_cell.angle_alpha   90.00
_cell.angle_beta   90.00
_cell.angle_gamma   90.00
#
_symmetry.space_group_name_H-M   'P 1'
#
loop_
_entity.id
_entity.type
_entity.pdbx_description
1 polymer ?
#
loop_
_entity_poly.entity_id
_entity_poly.type
_entity_poly.pdbx_seq_one_letter_code
_entity_poly.pdbx_strand_id
1 'polypeptide(L)'
;MPAKALAAEAVQREVRIDAPPSAVFGFLIQPEKMVRWMGVQASLDPRPGGVYRVDLNRYERVSGEVLEVVPDRKLVFTWGWENGVLPVPPGASTVEIVLEPDGGGTLLRLTHRDLPEEMSSFHGRGWDTSLPRLAVVAAGGEPGPDPLRSIVRSTRVFAGTLPARYLPRYLYLFALRRLKAGRQRREARQPN
;
A
#
# COMPACT_ATOMS: atom_id res chain seq x y z
N MET A 1 -17.83 -13.26 -30.57
CA MET A 1 -17.90 -13.49 -29.12
C MET A 1 -16.58 -13.07 -28.53
N PRO A 2 -16.48 -11.95 -27.79
CA PRO A 2 -15.22 -11.63 -27.10
C PRO A 2 -14.98 -12.70 -26.03
N ALA A 3 -13.79 -13.25 -25.99
CA ALA A 3 -13.37 -14.19 -24.96
C ALA A 3 -13.49 -13.46 -23.60
N LYS A 4 -14.25 -14.03 -22.67
CA LYS A 4 -14.32 -13.60 -21.30
C LYS A 4 -12.91 -13.76 -20.74
N ALA A 5 -12.19 -12.65 -20.59
CA ALA A 5 -10.90 -12.67 -19.89
C ALA A 5 -11.16 -13.34 -18.54
N LEU A 6 -10.45 -14.42 -18.27
CA LEU A 6 -10.43 -15.02 -16.92
C LEU A 6 -9.98 -13.91 -16.00
N ALA A 7 -10.84 -13.57 -15.01
CA ALA A 7 -10.47 -12.60 -13.99
C ALA A 7 -9.20 -13.12 -13.32
N ALA A 8 -8.15 -12.29 -13.30
CA ALA A 8 -6.91 -12.63 -12.61
C ALA A 8 -7.25 -13.01 -11.17
N GLU A 9 -6.57 -14.04 -10.66
CA GLU A 9 -6.80 -14.54 -9.31
C GLU A 9 -6.47 -13.41 -8.32
N ALA A 10 -7.42 -13.08 -7.43
CA ALA A 10 -7.25 -12.01 -6.45
C ALA A 10 -6.09 -12.34 -5.49
N VAL A 11 -5.32 -11.34 -5.11
CA VAL A 11 -4.34 -11.49 -4.03
C VAL A 11 -5.11 -11.56 -2.71
N GLN A 12 -5.00 -12.67 -2.00
CA GLN A 12 -5.65 -12.89 -0.70
C GLN A 12 -4.60 -13.08 0.37
N ARG A 13 -4.82 -12.46 1.53
CA ARG A 13 -3.97 -12.59 2.72
C ARG A 13 -4.80 -12.64 3.98
N GLU A 14 -4.35 -13.43 4.93
CA GLU A 14 -4.89 -13.46 6.28
C GLU A 14 -3.78 -13.18 7.29
N VAL A 15 -4.12 -12.46 8.34
CA VAL A 15 -3.23 -12.27 9.49
C VAL A 15 -4.05 -12.20 10.78
N ARG A 16 -3.62 -12.95 11.77
CA ARG A 16 -4.15 -12.84 13.13
C ARG A 16 -3.42 -11.73 13.87
N ILE A 17 -4.17 -10.83 14.47
CA ILE A 17 -3.67 -9.65 15.19
C ILE A 17 -4.14 -9.74 16.65
N ASP A 18 -3.22 -9.61 17.58
CA ASP A 18 -3.50 -9.66 19.01
C ASP A 18 -3.98 -8.29 19.54
N ALA A 19 -5.08 -7.84 18.96
CA ALA A 19 -5.77 -6.60 19.31
C ALA A 19 -7.25 -6.69 18.88
N PRO A 20 -8.18 -6.02 19.58
CA PRO A 20 -9.59 -6.04 19.21
C PRO A 20 -9.84 -5.36 17.86
N PRO A 21 -10.92 -5.73 17.11
CA PRO A 21 -11.22 -5.15 15.79
C PRO A 21 -11.27 -3.62 15.75
N SER A 22 -11.78 -2.97 16.78
CA SER A 22 -11.82 -1.51 16.89
C SER A 22 -10.43 -0.86 16.91
N ALA A 23 -9.47 -1.48 17.58
CA ALA A 23 -8.09 -1.00 17.60
C ALA A 23 -7.44 -1.18 16.22
N VAL A 24 -7.59 -2.36 15.59
CA VAL A 24 -7.08 -2.63 14.24
C VAL A 24 -7.72 -1.68 13.22
N PHE A 25 -9.03 -1.49 13.28
CA PHE A 25 -9.75 -0.60 12.38
C PHE A 25 -9.23 0.84 12.44
N GLY A 26 -8.90 1.34 13.63
CA GLY A 26 -8.28 2.66 13.78
C GLY A 26 -6.98 2.81 13.00
N PHE A 27 -6.17 1.74 12.87
CA PHE A 27 -4.95 1.75 12.05
C PHE A 27 -5.21 1.78 10.54
N LEU A 28 -6.42 1.43 10.10
CA LEU A 28 -6.79 1.44 8.69
C LEU A 28 -7.37 2.79 8.23
N ILE A 29 -7.92 3.59 9.17
CA ILE A 29 -8.69 4.80 8.82
C ILE A 29 -8.11 6.11 9.38
N GLN A 30 -7.18 6.06 10.34
CA GLN A 30 -6.57 7.26 10.94
C GLN A 30 -5.19 7.50 10.33
N PRO A 31 -4.93 8.66 9.69
CA PRO A 31 -3.67 8.95 9.00
C PRO A 31 -2.43 8.78 9.89
N GLU A 32 -2.49 9.26 11.12
CA GLU A 32 -1.38 9.18 12.10
C GLU A 32 -1.09 7.74 12.55
N LYS A 33 -2.09 6.86 12.54
CA LYS A 33 -1.91 5.43 12.81
C LYS A 33 -1.46 4.67 11.57
N MET A 34 -1.98 5.02 10.39
CA MET A 34 -1.58 4.42 9.11
C MET A 34 -0.07 4.50 8.92
N VAL A 35 0.53 5.64 9.14
CA VAL A 35 1.98 5.83 8.94
C VAL A 35 2.85 5.08 9.95
N ARG A 36 2.29 4.46 10.97
CA ARG A 36 3.06 3.60 11.87
C ARG A 36 3.41 2.25 11.25
N TRP A 37 2.60 1.77 10.30
CA TRP A 37 2.81 0.47 9.67
C TRP A 37 3.02 0.54 8.16
N MET A 38 2.48 1.55 7.46
CA MET A 38 2.61 1.71 6.03
C MET A 38 2.79 3.18 5.63
N GLY A 39 3.85 3.45 4.86
CA GLY A 39 4.08 4.78 4.29
C GLY A 39 4.64 5.82 5.24
N VAL A 40 4.80 7.04 4.74
CA VAL A 40 5.37 8.20 5.45
C VAL A 40 4.37 9.34 5.63
N GLN A 41 3.30 9.35 4.83
CA GLN A 41 2.19 10.28 4.91
C GLN A 41 0.92 9.60 4.41
N ALA A 42 -0.22 9.94 5.00
CA ALA A 42 -1.52 9.45 4.56
C ALA A 42 -2.55 10.59 4.57
N SER A 43 -3.53 10.50 3.66
CA SER A 43 -4.76 11.29 3.64
C SER A 43 -5.91 10.32 3.49
N LEU A 44 -6.74 10.21 4.53
CA LEU A 44 -7.82 9.25 4.62
C LEU A 44 -9.10 9.98 5.04
N ASP A 45 -10.16 9.78 4.26
CA ASP A 45 -11.52 10.21 4.60
C ASP A 45 -12.40 8.96 4.60
N PRO A 46 -12.66 8.35 5.79
CA PRO A 46 -13.28 7.05 5.90
C PRO A 46 -14.81 7.10 5.73
N ARG A 47 -15.26 7.60 4.59
CA ARG A 47 -16.66 7.60 4.14
C ARG A 47 -16.74 7.25 2.65
N PRO A 48 -17.82 6.65 2.16
CA PRO A 48 -17.99 6.42 0.73
C PRO A 48 -17.79 7.70 -0.08
N GLY A 49 -16.96 7.64 -1.14
CA GLY A 49 -16.51 8.78 -1.92
C GLY A 49 -15.33 9.55 -1.32
N GLY A 50 -14.88 9.20 -0.12
CA GLY A 50 -13.75 9.85 0.54
C GLY A 50 -12.40 9.40 -0.02
N VAL A 51 -11.38 10.27 0.11
CA VAL A 51 -10.03 9.98 -0.38
C VAL A 51 -9.36 8.87 0.43
N TYR A 52 -8.69 7.95 -0.28
CA TYR A 52 -7.73 7.03 0.27
C TYR A 52 -6.38 7.25 -0.43
N ARG A 53 -5.39 7.78 0.27
CA ARG A 53 -4.08 8.09 -0.31
C ARG A 53 -2.97 7.85 0.70
N VAL A 54 -1.92 7.14 0.27
CA VAL A 54 -0.74 6.86 1.09
C VAL A 54 0.53 7.12 0.28
N ASP A 55 1.40 7.99 0.80
CA ASP A 55 2.75 8.17 0.31
C ASP A 55 3.63 7.09 0.95
N LEU A 56 3.99 6.05 0.19
CA LEU A 56 4.83 4.95 0.70
C LEU A 56 6.25 5.44 1.00
N ASN A 57 6.74 6.34 0.16
CA ASN A 57 7.98 7.08 0.32
C ASN A 57 7.89 8.37 -0.50
N ARG A 58 8.98 9.16 -0.56
CA ARG A 58 9.01 10.42 -1.32
C ARG A 58 8.74 10.29 -2.83
N TYR A 59 8.72 9.07 -3.37
CA TYR A 59 8.63 8.83 -4.81
C TYR A 59 7.44 7.98 -5.23
N GLU A 60 6.95 7.17 -4.31
CA GLU A 60 5.88 6.20 -4.56
C GLU A 60 4.66 6.57 -3.74
N ARG A 61 3.58 6.72 -4.44
CA ARG A 61 2.29 7.10 -3.89
C ARG A 61 1.21 6.25 -4.49
N VAL A 62 0.31 5.83 -3.64
CA VAL A 62 -0.91 5.14 -4.03
C VAL A 62 -2.11 5.99 -3.66
N SER A 63 -3.13 5.93 -4.48
CA SER A 63 -4.39 6.62 -4.22
C SER A 63 -5.59 5.89 -4.79
N GLY A 64 -6.74 6.24 -4.26
CA GLY A 64 -8.04 5.75 -4.63
C GLY A 64 -9.12 6.44 -3.84
N GLU A 65 -10.27 5.81 -3.79
CA GLU A 65 -11.49 6.29 -3.15
C GLU A 65 -12.03 5.21 -2.22
N VAL A 66 -12.54 5.60 -1.07
CA VAL A 66 -13.25 4.70 -0.17
C VAL A 66 -14.61 4.34 -0.79
N LEU A 67 -14.90 3.05 -0.91
CA LEU A 67 -16.14 2.54 -1.46
C LEU A 67 -17.14 2.13 -0.38
N GLU A 68 -16.66 1.49 0.69
CA GLU A 68 -17.51 1.00 1.77
C GLU A 68 -16.77 1.08 3.11
N VAL A 69 -17.49 1.46 4.14
CA VAL A 69 -17.01 1.49 5.53
C VAL A 69 -18.08 0.86 6.42
N VAL A 70 -17.72 -0.22 7.12
CA VAL A 70 -18.48 -0.76 8.23
C VAL A 70 -17.57 -0.70 9.45
N PRO A 71 -17.84 0.20 10.42
CA PRO A 71 -16.96 0.41 11.57
C PRO A 71 -16.58 -0.91 12.24
N ASP A 72 -15.29 -1.07 12.54
CA ASP A 72 -14.67 -2.21 13.20
C ASP A 72 -14.80 -3.55 12.47
N ARG A 73 -15.35 -3.56 11.24
CA ARG A 73 -15.63 -4.79 10.49
C ARG A 73 -15.10 -4.82 9.07
N LYS A 74 -15.24 -3.71 8.32
CA LYS A 74 -14.94 -3.74 6.89
C LYS A 74 -14.52 -2.38 6.37
N LEU A 75 -13.51 -2.38 5.51
CA LEU A 75 -13.10 -1.23 4.72
C LEU A 75 -12.87 -1.70 3.28
N VAL A 76 -13.51 -1.03 2.32
CA VAL A 76 -13.29 -1.25 0.88
C VAL A 76 -12.87 0.06 0.24
N PHE A 77 -11.80 0.02 -0.54
CA PHE A 77 -11.30 1.19 -1.25
C PHE A 77 -10.67 0.79 -2.58
N THR A 78 -10.66 1.73 -3.53
CA THR A 78 -9.90 1.55 -4.76
C THR A 78 -8.43 1.85 -4.53
N TRP A 79 -7.56 1.29 -5.38
CA TRP A 79 -6.12 1.39 -5.25
C TRP A 79 -5.46 1.58 -6.60
N GLY A 80 -4.39 2.34 -6.64
CA GLY A 80 -3.52 2.44 -7.80
C GLY A 80 -2.35 3.40 -7.58
N TRP A 81 -1.40 3.40 -8.51
CA TRP A 81 -0.13 4.11 -8.41
C TRP A 81 -0.18 5.44 -9.15
N GLU A 82 0.20 6.53 -8.51
CA GLU A 82 0.28 7.86 -9.12
C GLU A 82 1.54 8.06 -9.99
N ASN A 83 2.45 7.10 -10.02
CA ASN A 83 3.74 7.24 -10.71
C ASN A 83 3.66 7.12 -12.25
N GLY A 84 2.55 6.62 -12.80
CA GLY A 84 2.32 6.43 -14.23
C GLY A 84 3.20 5.36 -14.90
N VAL A 85 3.94 4.56 -14.13
CA VAL A 85 4.84 3.50 -14.62
C VAL A 85 4.22 2.13 -14.53
N LEU A 86 3.57 1.87 -13.39
CA LEU A 86 2.91 0.60 -13.16
C LEU A 86 1.52 0.60 -13.82
N PRO A 87 1.09 -0.54 -14.39
CA PRO A 87 -0.16 -0.63 -15.14
C PRO A 87 -1.39 -0.75 -14.21
N VAL A 88 -1.33 -0.12 -13.06
CA VAL A 88 -2.41 -0.03 -12.07
C VAL A 88 -2.54 1.44 -11.67
N PRO A 89 -3.18 2.29 -12.51
CA PRO A 89 -3.39 3.69 -12.18
C PRO A 89 -4.37 3.84 -11.01
N PRO A 90 -4.44 5.03 -10.38
CA PRO A 90 -5.41 5.31 -9.31
C PRO A 90 -6.83 4.85 -9.67
N GLY A 91 -7.46 4.12 -8.77
CA GLY A 91 -8.82 3.60 -8.96
C GLY A 91 -8.94 2.32 -9.79
N ALA A 92 -7.84 1.78 -10.33
CA ALA A 92 -7.89 0.63 -11.25
C ALA A 92 -8.06 -0.73 -10.58
N SER A 93 -7.79 -0.84 -9.29
CA SER A 93 -7.95 -2.07 -8.52
C SER A 93 -8.67 -1.80 -7.21
N THR A 94 -9.14 -2.86 -6.56
CA THR A 94 -9.96 -2.77 -5.36
C THR A 94 -9.36 -3.59 -4.24
N VAL A 95 -9.24 -2.97 -3.06
CA VAL A 95 -8.82 -3.64 -1.82
C VAL A 95 -10.02 -3.72 -0.88
N GLU A 96 -10.29 -4.93 -0.40
CA GLU A 96 -11.26 -5.21 0.64
C GLU A 96 -10.53 -5.74 1.87
N ILE A 97 -10.80 -5.17 3.03
CA ILE A 97 -10.31 -5.64 4.33
C ILE A 97 -11.50 -5.96 5.20
N VAL A 98 -11.56 -7.19 5.70
CA VAL A 98 -12.57 -7.67 6.65
C VAL A 98 -11.89 -8.00 7.97
N LEU A 99 -12.51 -7.56 9.06
CA LEU A 99 -12.05 -7.81 10.44
C LEU A 99 -13.09 -8.68 11.16
N GLU A 100 -12.66 -9.83 11.65
CA GLU A 100 -13.49 -10.75 12.42
C GLU A 100 -12.88 -10.93 13.83
N PRO A 101 -13.69 -10.85 14.89
CA PRO A 101 -13.22 -11.19 16.23
C PRO A 101 -12.70 -12.63 16.28
N ASP A 102 -11.52 -12.85 16.89
CA ASP A 102 -10.90 -14.14 17.02
C ASP A 102 -10.18 -14.29 18.36
N GLY A 103 -10.81 -14.98 19.32
CA GLY A 103 -10.21 -15.34 20.61
C GLY A 103 -9.60 -14.17 21.41
N GLY A 104 -10.27 -13.01 21.42
CA GLY A 104 -9.78 -11.77 22.06
C GLY A 104 -8.90 -10.91 21.14
N GLY A 105 -8.53 -11.41 19.97
CA GLY A 105 -7.84 -10.70 18.89
C GLY A 105 -8.76 -10.48 17.68
N THR A 106 -8.12 -10.29 16.52
CA THR A 106 -8.77 -10.05 15.23
C THR A 106 -8.15 -10.95 14.17
N LEU A 107 -8.98 -11.64 13.40
CA LEU A 107 -8.58 -12.20 12.11
C LEU A 107 -8.86 -11.15 11.03
N LEU A 108 -7.80 -10.63 10.44
CA LEU A 108 -7.87 -9.72 9.29
C LEU A 108 -7.76 -10.54 8.01
N ARG A 109 -8.74 -10.38 7.11
CA ARG A 109 -8.67 -10.88 5.73
C ARG A 109 -8.58 -9.72 4.76
N LEU A 110 -7.59 -9.79 3.86
CA LEU A 110 -7.40 -8.83 2.79
C LEU A 110 -7.59 -9.52 1.45
N THR A 111 -8.41 -8.92 0.59
CA THR A 111 -8.56 -9.31 -0.81
C THR A 111 -8.25 -8.11 -1.69
N HIS A 112 -7.25 -8.23 -2.59
CA HIS A 112 -6.93 -7.22 -3.59
C HIS A 112 -7.26 -7.79 -4.97
N ARG A 113 -8.29 -7.27 -5.60
CA ARG A 113 -8.84 -7.73 -6.88
C ARG A 113 -8.67 -6.68 -7.98
N ASP A 114 -9.02 -7.05 -9.20
CA ASP A 114 -8.97 -6.21 -10.40
C ASP A 114 -7.53 -5.82 -10.78
N LEU A 115 -6.55 -6.57 -10.33
CA LEU A 115 -5.15 -6.42 -10.72
C LEU A 115 -4.90 -7.09 -12.07
N PRO A 116 -4.04 -6.52 -12.94
CA PRO A 116 -3.45 -7.30 -14.02
C PRO A 116 -2.73 -8.52 -13.44
N GLU A 117 -2.89 -9.70 -14.06
CA GLU A 117 -2.32 -10.97 -13.58
C GLU A 117 -0.83 -10.83 -13.24
N GLU A 118 -0.08 -10.18 -14.11
CA GLU A 118 1.35 -9.93 -13.97
C GLU A 118 1.74 -9.04 -12.77
N MET A 119 0.77 -8.32 -12.19
CA MET A 119 0.99 -7.46 -11.03
C MET A 119 0.61 -8.11 -9.69
N SER A 120 0.00 -9.30 -9.73
CA SER A 120 -0.46 -9.98 -8.51
C SER A 120 0.70 -10.30 -7.56
N SER A 121 1.80 -10.85 -8.08
CA SER A 121 2.99 -11.14 -7.26
C SER A 121 3.62 -9.89 -6.65
N PHE A 122 3.65 -8.78 -7.38
CA PHE A 122 4.16 -7.51 -6.90
C PHE A 122 3.32 -6.95 -5.74
N HIS A 123 1.99 -6.91 -5.92
CA HIS A 123 1.09 -6.42 -4.87
C HIS A 123 1.03 -7.38 -3.69
N GLY A 124 1.04 -8.71 -3.93
CA GLY A 124 1.13 -9.72 -2.88
C GLY A 124 2.35 -9.52 -1.99
N ARG A 125 3.53 -9.28 -2.57
CA ARG A 125 4.76 -9.01 -1.82
C ARG A 125 4.67 -7.72 -1.00
N GLY A 126 4.00 -6.69 -1.51
CA GLY A 126 3.72 -5.47 -0.76
C GLY A 126 2.89 -5.74 0.51
N TRP A 127 1.82 -6.52 0.38
CA TRP A 127 0.99 -6.92 1.52
C TRP A 127 1.71 -7.83 2.50
N ASP A 128 2.52 -8.79 2.01
CA ASP A 128 3.38 -9.65 2.84
C ASP A 128 4.38 -8.84 3.69
N THR A 129 4.77 -7.66 3.20
CA THR A 129 5.66 -6.75 3.93
C THR A 129 4.90 -5.89 4.94
N SER A 130 3.70 -5.44 4.60
CA SER A 130 2.96 -4.42 5.37
C SER A 130 2.07 -5.02 6.45
N LEU A 131 1.35 -6.13 6.19
CA LEU A 131 0.41 -6.70 7.14
C LEU A 131 1.05 -7.19 8.46
N PRO A 132 2.23 -7.83 8.47
CA PRO A 132 2.91 -8.17 9.72
C PRO A 132 3.26 -6.94 10.57
N ARG A 133 3.54 -5.81 9.93
CA ARG A 133 3.81 -4.53 10.60
C ARG A 133 2.55 -3.99 11.27
N LEU A 134 1.41 -4.05 10.56
CA LEU A 134 0.10 -3.71 11.14
C LEU A 134 -0.17 -4.57 12.38
N ALA A 135 0.06 -5.88 12.31
CA ALA A 135 -0.17 -6.77 13.43
C ALA A 135 0.65 -6.36 14.66
N VAL A 136 1.93 -6.03 14.47
CA VAL A 136 2.81 -5.59 15.57
C VAL A 136 2.34 -4.27 16.17
N VAL A 137 2.03 -3.24 15.36
CA VAL A 137 1.64 -1.92 15.92
C VAL A 137 0.25 -1.95 16.57
N ALA A 138 -0.68 -2.74 16.03
CA ALA A 138 -2.01 -2.86 16.60
C ALA A 138 -1.99 -3.58 17.95
N ALA A 139 -1.07 -4.53 18.15
CA ALA A 139 -0.79 -5.19 19.43
C ALA A 139 0.05 -4.33 20.40
N GLY A 140 0.36 -3.06 20.06
CA GLY A 140 1.11 -2.14 20.92
C GLY A 140 2.63 -2.22 20.76
N GLY A 141 3.16 -3.01 19.83
CA GLY A 141 4.58 -3.17 19.57
C GLY A 141 5.17 -2.16 18.58
N GLU A 142 6.47 -2.29 18.32
CA GLU A 142 7.22 -1.50 17.36
C GLU A 142 7.76 -2.40 16.22
N PRO A 143 7.32 -2.21 14.96
CA PRO A 143 7.61 -3.14 13.86
C PRO A 143 9.01 -2.95 13.24
N GLY A 144 9.83 -2.10 13.83
CA GLY A 144 11.13 -1.72 13.25
C GLY A 144 11.02 -0.86 11.98
N PRO A 145 12.14 -0.59 11.29
CA PRO A 145 12.15 0.24 10.10
C PRO A 145 11.32 -0.35 8.96
N ASP A 146 10.46 0.47 8.34
CA ASP A 146 9.70 0.05 7.17
C ASP A 146 10.61 -0.01 5.92
N PRO A 147 10.79 -1.18 5.30
CA PRO A 147 11.63 -1.31 4.12
C PRO A 147 11.07 -0.54 2.90
N LEU A 148 9.76 -0.32 2.82
CA LEU A 148 9.12 0.39 1.71
C LEU A 148 9.36 1.90 1.76
N ARG A 149 9.75 2.46 2.89
CA ARG A 149 10.16 3.88 3.02
C ARG A 149 11.49 4.19 2.35
N SER A 150 12.32 3.19 2.11
CA SER A 150 13.62 3.33 1.44
C SER A 150 13.55 2.74 0.04
N ILE A 151 13.85 3.54 -1.00
CA ILE A 151 13.89 3.08 -2.38
C ILE A 151 14.81 1.87 -2.55
N VAL A 152 16.01 1.91 -1.94
CA VAL A 152 16.98 0.80 -2.06
C VAL A 152 16.47 -0.47 -1.41
N ARG A 153 15.72 -0.35 -0.31
CA ARG A 153 15.12 -1.51 0.36
C ARG A 153 13.87 -1.98 -0.36
N SER A 154 13.02 -1.07 -0.83
CA SER A 154 11.82 -1.43 -1.59
C SER A 154 12.15 -2.16 -2.88
N THR A 155 13.20 -1.76 -3.62
CA THR A 155 13.65 -2.51 -4.81
C THR A 155 14.08 -3.94 -4.47
N ARG A 156 14.65 -4.18 -3.29
CA ARG A 156 14.97 -5.54 -2.83
C ARG A 156 13.73 -6.34 -2.45
N VAL A 157 12.76 -5.70 -1.80
CA VAL A 157 11.46 -6.33 -1.46
C VAL A 157 10.76 -6.82 -2.74
N PHE A 158 10.75 -5.99 -3.78
CA PHE A 158 10.08 -6.29 -5.04
C PHE A 158 10.95 -6.99 -6.09
N ALA A 159 12.19 -7.35 -5.76
CA ALA A 159 13.06 -8.10 -6.67
C ALA A 159 12.39 -9.40 -7.10
N GLY A 160 12.33 -9.61 -8.43
CA GLY A 160 11.72 -10.80 -9.03
C GLY A 160 10.19 -10.82 -9.10
N THR A 161 9.50 -9.81 -8.53
CA THR A 161 8.02 -9.73 -8.59
C THR A 161 7.53 -8.67 -9.58
N LEU A 162 8.35 -7.67 -9.89
CA LEU A 162 8.03 -6.67 -10.90
C LEU A 162 8.33 -7.25 -12.29
N PRO A 163 7.36 -7.29 -13.23
CA PRO A 163 7.61 -7.77 -14.58
C PRO A 163 8.74 -7.00 -15.27
N ALA A 164 9.65 -7.71 -15.95
CA ALA A 164 10.87 -7.15 -16.52
C ALA A 164 10.64 -5.94 -17.44
N ARG A 165 9.50 -5.89 -18.14
CA ARG A 165 9.14 -4.77 -19.03
C ARG A 165 8.92 -3.43 -18.31
N TYR A 166 8.58 -3.43 -17.02
CA TYR A 166 8.39 -2.21 -16.22
C TYR A 166 9.67 -1.79 -15.50
N LEU A 167 10.61 -2.70 -15.30
CA LEU A 167 11.83 -2.46 -14.52
C LEU A 167 12.67 -1.28 -15.06
N PRO A 168 12.93 -1.13 -16.36
CA PRO A 168 13.70 0.00 -16.88
C PRO A 168 13.03 1.35 -16.60
N ARG A 169 11.71 1.45 -16.81
CA ARG A 169 10.92 2.68 -16.52
C ARG A 169 10.89 2.99 -15.04
N TYR A 170 10.73 1.96 -14.22
CA TYR A 170 10.72 2.07 -12.76
C TYR A 170 12.08 2.59 -12.26
N LEU A 171 13.20 1.97 -12.67
CA LEU A 171 14.55 2.41 -12.32
C LEU A 171 14.89 3.79 -12.87
N TYR A 172 14.48 4.10 -14.09
CA TYR A 172 14.69 5.41 -14.72
C TYR A 172 14.00 6.54 -13.96
N LEU A 173 12.77 6.35 -13.49
CA LEU A 173 12.09 7.33 -12.65
C LEU A 173 12.83 7.59 -11.33
N PHE A 174 13.39 6.56 -10.73
CA PHE A 174 14.21 6.72 -9.53
C PHE A 174 15.48 7.50 -9.81
N ALA A 175 16.17 7.21 -10.90
CA ALA A 175 17.39 7.92 -11.29
C ALA A 175 17.11 9.41 -11.54
N LEU A 176 16.08 9.75 -12.32
CA LEU A 176 15.70 11.13 -12.61
C LEU A 176 15.31 11.91 -11.34
N ARG A 177 14.55 11.28 -10.44
CA ARG A 177 14.10 11.92 -9.22
C ARG A 177 15.25 12.13 -8.23
N ARG A 178 16.24 11.23 -8.17
CA ARG A 178 17.48 11.43 -7.41
C ARG A 178 18.30 12.61 -7.91
N LEU A 179 18.41 12.76 -9.24
CA LEU A 179 19.14 13.87 -9.85
C LEU A 179 18.47 15.22 -9.55
N LYS A 180 17.13 15.29 -9.65
CA LYS A 180 16.37 16.51 -9.30
C LYS A 180 16.52 16.88 -7.82
N ALA A 181 16.41 15.91 -6.90
CA ALA A 181 16.57 16.15 -5.47
C ALA A 181 18.01 16.58 -5.09
N GLY A 182 19.01 16.03 -5.78
CA GLY A 182 20.41 16.45 -5.61
C GLY A 182 20.66 17.89 -6.08
N ARG A 183 20.03 18.31 -7.17
CA ARG A 183 20.13 19.67 -7.71
C ARG A 183 19.49 20.69 -6.77
N GLN A 184 18.28 20.44 -6.30
CA GLN A 184 17.58 21.32 -5.33
C GLN A 184 18.36 21.48 -4.01
N ARG A 185 19.03 20.43 -3.52
CA ARG A 185 19.90 20.52 -2.33
C ARG A 185 21.15 21.33 -2.56
N ARG A 186 21.72 21.35 -3.78
CA ARG A 186 22.88 22.18 -4.15
C ARG A 186 22.49 23.64 -4.26
N GLU A 187 21.36 23.92 -4.89
CA GLU A 187 20.81 25.28 -5.03
C GLU A 187 20.45 25.89 -3.64
N ALA A 188 19.88 25.09 -2.73
CA ALA A 188 19.58 25.53 -1.35
C ALA A 188 20.81 25.71 -0.44
N ARG A 189 22.01 25.28 -0.87
CA ARG A 189 23.27 25.41 -0.12
C ARG A 189 24.21 26.50 -0.65
N GLN A 190 23.86 27.19 -1.74
CA GLN A 190 24.63 28.35 -2.19
C GLN A 190 24.21 29.56 -1.34
N PRO A 191 25.11 30.11 -0.49
CA PRO A 191 24.84 31.39 0.19
C PRO A 191 24.85 32.51 -0.84
N ASN A 192 23.93 33.45 -0.70
CA ASN A 192 23.98 34.74 -1.40
C ASN A 192 25.25 35.50 -1.06
#